data_fcb229e64b836c628dcc47e1b90f8b23
#
_entry.id   fcb229e64b836c628dcc47e1b90f8b23
#
_cell.length_a   1.000
_cell.length_b   1.000
_cell.length_c   1.000
_cell.angle_alpha   90.00
_cell.angle_beta   90.00
_cell.angle_gamma   90.00
#
_symmetry.space_group_name_H-M   'P 1'
#
loop_
_entity.id
_entity.type
_entity.pdbx_description
1 polymer ?
#
loop_
_entity_poly.entity_id
_entity_poly.type
_entity_poly.pdbx_seq_one_letter_code
_entity_poly.pdbx_strand_id
1 'polypeptide(L)'
;MRRILFALLTVLFLLPQPVQAASKGYEILFDAKNEWLNSSRALTSEDASGRLVLLDFWTYGCINCMQIVPDLKKLEKEFGDKLLVVGVHSAKFSGEKGSERILSAAKRFGLEHPVINDSNFNVWDQFDVNAWPTQILLDGKGEEVARYRGEGHYDEIRADIAKKIGDAKPASATTLASLKAADEKNDALRFPARLGFGSDTPWGEVLFIADSGHNRIIGATLDGKIKVTIGSGTEGAGDGDFATASFNHPRGFGVVKGGIYVADTNNHLIRYADLATGKVTTVAGTGKQGYARDAKDDKALQTPMASPWDVEMLPDGKTLAIAMAGTHQLWTLDTTAKTVSVLAGTGKEFIDDGDADESSLSQPSGLAPFGDTLYFVDAETSSLRKLKQGQVSTLIGTGLFDFGLVDGTYPKAMMQHAQGLDVDAGRVVIADTYNNTLRLYDIASGKLTTANIEQGALDEPGDVLQLNGQMYIADTNHHRVAIFDPKTGKTSTLDLTAAK
;
A
#
# COMPACT_ATOMS: atom_id res chain seq x y z
N MET A 1 35.73 69.95 50.77
CA MET A 1 36.07 69.26 49.52
C MET A 1 35.21 68.00 49.41
N ARG A 2 34.08 68.02 48.62
CA ARG A 2 33.21 66.87 48.36
C ARG A 2 33.61 66.32 47.01
N ARG A 3 34.06 65.04 46.95
CA ARG A 3 34.32 64.35 45.72
C ARG A 3 33.01 63.73 45.24
N ILE A 4 32.54 64.11 44.04
CA ILE A 4 31.39 63.53 43.32
C ILE A 4 31.94 62.40 42.50
N LEU A 5 31.44 61.15 42.76
CA LEU A 5 31.72 59.96 41.98
C LEU A 5 30.68 59.90 40.86
N PHE A 6 31.10 59.99 39.59
CA PHE A 6 30.26 59.67 38.40
C PHE A 6 30.29 58.18 38.15
N ALA A 7 29.15 57.52 38.30
CA ALA A 7 28.98 56.14 37.85
C ALA A 7 28.59 56.21 36.40
N LEU A 8 29.46 55.66 35.51
CA LEU A 8 29.11 55.38 34.09
C LEU A 8 28.21 54.16 34.03
N LEU A 9 26.95 54.32 33.66
CA LEU A 9 26.03 53.26 33.29
C LEU A 9 26.32 52.86 31.83
N THR A 10 26.98 51.70 31.62
CA THR A 10 27.17 51.12 30.29
C THR A 10 25.88 50.41 29.92
N VAL A 11 25.06 51.01 29.04
CA VAL A 11 23.91 50.39 28.45
C VAL A 11 24.41 49.44 27.32
N LEU A 12 24.37 48.15 27.58
CA LEU A 12 24.64 47.14 26.57
C LEU A 12 23.43 47.09 25.60
N PHE A 13 23.58 47.67 24.43
CA PHE A 13 22.64 47.44 23.32
C PHE A 13 22.84 46.01 22.84
N LEU A 14 21.92 45.13 23.18
CA LEU A 14 21.74 43.84 22.50
C LEU A 14 21.29 44.15 21.06
N LEU A 15 22.24 44.14 20.12
CA LEU A 15 21.92 44.15 18.70
C LEU A 15 21.13 42.89 18.41
N PRO A 16 20.00 42.95 17.68
CA PRO A 16 19.29 41.77 17.24
C PRO A 16 20.26 40.97 16.37
N GLN A 17 20.42 39.67 16.72
CA GLN A 17 21.19 38.74 15.89
C GLN A 17 20.55 38.72 14.50
N PRO A 18 21.32 38.78 13.41
CA PRO A 18 20.76 38.66 12.08
C PRO A 18 20.03 37.33 12.00
N VAL A 19 18.75 37.34 11.68
CA VAL A 19 18.00 36.15 11.30
C VAL A 19 18.75 35.59 10.10
N GLN A 20 19.40 34.45 10.31
CA GLN A 20 20.11 33.77 9.22
C GLN A 20 19.07 33.44 8.13
N ALA A 21 19.31 33.88 6.90
CA ALA A 21 18.43 33.58 5.79
C ALA A 21 18.17 32.05 5.73
N ALA A 22 16.91 31.66 5.59
CA ALA A 22 16.57 30.26 5.45
C ALA A 22 17.32 29.69 4.25
N SER A 23 17.78 28.45 4.35
CA SER A 23 18.37 27.77 3.19
C SER A 23 17.31 27.55 2.12
N LYS A 24 17.74 27.36 0.87
CA LYS A 24 16.86 27.05 -0.25
C LYS A 24 15.92 25.87 0.08
N GLY A 25 16.40 24.84 0.78
CA GLY A 25 15.59 23.69 1.17
C GLY A 25 14.43 24.07 2.10
N TYR A 26 14.66 24.90 3.09
CA TYR A 26 13.60 25.35 4.00
C TYR A 26 12.64 26.34 3.34
N GLU A 27 13.10 27.18 2.43
CA GLU A 27 12.22 28.08 1.67
C GLU A 27 11.22 27.29 0.83
N ILE A 28 11.64 26.18 0.23
CA ILE A 28 10.79 25.28 -0.56
C ILE A 28 9.78 24.56 0.34
N LEU A 29 10.27 23.90 1.39
CA LEU A 29 9.44 23.05 2.25
C LEU A 29 8.36 23.86 3.02
N PHE A 30 8.70 25.05 3.48
CA PHE A 30 7.82 25.87 4.31
C PHE A 30 7.19 27.03 3.55
N ASP A 31 7.12 26.94 2.21
CA ASP A 31 6.29 27.85 1.39
C ASP A 31 4.83 27.76 1.87
N ALA A 32 4.21 28.92 2.10
CA ALA A 32 2.83 29.01 2.57
C ALA A 32 1.79 28.38 1.60
N LYS A 33 2.20 28.06 0.36
CA LYS A 33 1.36 27.37 -0.62
C LYS A 33 1.32 25.87 -0.43
N ASN A 34 2.26 25.28 0.32
CA ASN A 34 2.28 23.85 0.58
C ASN A 34 1.13 23.46 1.51
N GLU A 35 0.35 22.48 1.07
CA GLU A 35 -0.72 21.90 1.87
C GLU A 35 -0.16 20.78 2.74
N TRP A 36 -0.30 20.94 4.07
CA TRP A 36 0.16 19.98 5.05
C TRP A 36 -0.97 19.06 5.50
N LEU A 37 -0.71 17.76 5.44
CA LEU A 37 -1.62 16.67 5.84
C LEU A 37 -0.98 15.84 6.95
N ASN A 38 -1.77 14.95 7.55
CA ASN A 38 -1.32 14.02 8.61
C ASN A 38 -0.57 14.72 9.75
N SER A 39 -0.95 15.96 10.04
CA SER A 39 -0.40 16.78 11.11
C SER A 39 -1.48 17.61 11.79
N SER A 40 -1.24 18.01 13.03
CA SER A 40 -2.19 18.84 13.81
C SER A 40 -2.31 20.28 13.26
N ARG A 41 -1.31 20.75 12.51
CA ARG A 41 -1.24 22.05 11.84
C ARG A 41 -0.20 22.04 10.72
N ALA A 42 -0.19 23.08 9.89
CA ALA A 42 0.93 23.32 8.97
C ALA A 42 2.25 23.49 9.76
N LEU A 43 3.33 22.89 9.25
CA LEU A 43 4.67 23.05 9.82
C LEU A 43 5.31 24.34 9.33
N THR A 44 6.25 24.84 10.12
CA THR A 44 7.05 26.04 9.84
C THR A 44 8.54 25.70 9.85
N SER A 45 9.37 26.56 9.28
CA SER A 45 10.83 26.41 9.34
C SER A 45 11.37 26.37 10.79
N GLU A 46 10.66 26.94 11.75
CA GLU A 46 11.01 26.86 13.17
C GLU A 46 10.87 25.43 13.71
N ASP A 47 9.88 24.67 13.25
CA ASP A 47 9.69 23.25 13.64
C ASP A 47 10.87 22.38 13.15
N ALA A 48 11.47 22.72 12.02
CA ALA A 48 12.63 22.00 11.47
C ALA A 48 13.98 22.53 11.97
N SER A 49 14.03 23.76 12.45
CA SER A 49 15.28 24.44 12.80
C SER A 49 16.09 23.66 13.84
N GLY A 50 17.35 23.37 13.50
CA GLY A 50 18.27 22.62 14.35
C GLY A 50 18.01 21.11 14.40
N ARG A 51 17.01 20.58 13.68
CA ARG A 51 16.78 19.16 13.47
C ARG A 51 17.41 18.70 12.17
N LEU A 52 17.72 17.40 12.08
CA LEU A 52 17.85 16.77 10.77
C LEU A 52 16.45 16.58 10.18
N VAL A 53 16.30 16.76 8.87
CA VAL A 53 15.05 16.55 8.16
C VAL A 53 15.25 15.47 7.11
N LEU A 54 14.47 14.40 7.18
CA LEU A 54 14.45 13.36 6.15
C LEU A 54 13.18 13.54 5.33
N LEU A 55 13.34 13.97 4.08
CA LEU A 55 12.25 14.04 3.12
C LEU A 55 12.06 12.66 2.49
N ASP A 56 10.81 12.22 2.42
CA ASP A 56 10.43 11.00 1.71
C ASP A 56 9.49 11.38 0.56
N PHE A 57 10.01 11.35 -0.67
CA PHE A 57 9.23 11.55 -1.88
C PHE A 57 8.57 10.25 -2.29
N TRP A 58 7.25 10.20 -2.18
CA TRP A 58 6.46 8.99 -2.36
C TRP A 58 5.17 9.22 -3.13
N THR A 59 4.55 8.14 -3.58
CA THR A 59 3.18 8.09 -4.09
C THR A 59 2.51 6.83 -3.54
N TYR A 60 1.24 6.90 -3.19
CA TYR A 60 0.62 5.80 -2.43
C TYR A 60 0.24 4.57 -3.28
N GLY A 61 0.34 4.64 -4.62
CA GLY A 61 0.22 3.48 -5.50
C GLY A 61 1.49 2.61 -5.54
N CYS A 62 2.65 3.19 -5.28
CA CYS A 62 3.94 2.56 -5.46
C CYS A 62 4.30 1.60 -4.31
N ILE A 63 4.44 0.30 -4.61
CA ILE A 63 4.80 -0.71 -3.61
C ILE A 63 6.17 -0.45 -2.97
N ASN A 64 7.16 0.02 -3.73
CA ASN A 64 8.49 0.30 -3.24
C ASN A 64 8.47 1.45 -2.20
N CYS A 65 7.56 2.44 -2.38
CA CYS A 65 7.33 3.49 -1.38
C CYS A 65 6.72 2.93 -0.08
N MET A 66 5.81 1.96 -0.20
CA MET A 66 5.21 1.33 0.98
C MET A 66 6.21 0.46 1.75
N GLN A 67 7.14 -0.18 1.05
CA GLN A 67 8.15 -1.06 1.64
C GLN A 67 9.14 -0.33 2.55
N ILE A 68 9.35 0.97 2.36
CA ILE A 68 10.25 1.76 3.22
C ILE A 68 9.57 2.33 4.47
N VAL A 69 8.24 2.32 4.56
CA VAL A 69 7.51 2.87 5.71
C VAL A 69 7.94 2.25 7.05
N PRO A 70 8.14 0.93 7.18
CA PRO A 70 8.66 0.35 8.43
C PRO A 70 10.05 0.87 8.82
N ASP A 71 10.88 1.19 7.83
CA ASP A 71 12.23 1.72 8.07
C ASP A 71 12.20 3.18 8.51
N LEU A 72 11.31 3.99 7.92
CA LEU A 72 11.06 5.36 8.38
C LEU A 72 10.61 5.37 9.85
N LYS A 73 9.65 4.51 10.22
CA LYS A 73 9.19 4.36 11.61
C LYS A 73 10.32 4.00 12.59
N LYS A 74 11.25 3.10 12.18
CA LYS A 74 12.43 2.76 13.00
C LYS A 74 13.33 3.95 13.21
N LEU A 75 13.59 4.73 12.14
CA LEU A 75 14.41 5.95 12.22
C LEU A 75 13.76 7.01 13.12
N GLU A 76 12.47 7.26 12.96
CA GLU A 76 11.70 8.19 13.83
C GLU A 76 11.78 7.77 15.30
N LYS A 77 11.61 6.48 15.58
CA LYS A 77 11.69 5.94 16.94
C LYS A 77 13.10 6.03 17.53
N GLU A 78 14.14 5.76 16.73
CA GLU A 78 15.54 5.76 17.19
C GLU A 78 16.04 7.18 17.47
N PHE A 79 15.75 8.14 16.58
CA PHE A 79 16.34 9.47 16.65
C PHE A 79 15.44 10.52 17.32
N GLY A 80 14.15 10.19 17.51
CA GLY A 80 13.20 11.03 18.27
C GLY A 80 13.12 12.47 17.78
N ASP A 81 13.03 13.43 18.70
CA ASP A 81 12.86 14.85 18.37
C ASP A 81 14.02 15.48 17.58
N LYS A 82 15.12 14.77 17.35
CA LYS A 82 16.25 15.27 16.57
C LYS A 82 16.12 15.02 15.07
N LEU A 83 15.20 14.13 14.66
CA LEU A 83 14.92 13.79 13.26
C LEU A 83 13.46 14.10 12.94
N LEU A 84 13.20 15.04 12.06
CA LEU A 84 11.89 15.29 11.47
C LEU A 84 11.80 14.54 10.15
N VAL A 85 10.90 13.57 10.05
CA VAL A 85 10.54 12.96 8.77
C VAL A 85 9.38 13.75 8.16
N VAL A 86 9.43 14.02 6.86
CA VAL A 86 8.38 14.69 6.09
C VAL A 86 8.12 13.90 4.82
N GLY A 87 6.90 13.37 4.69
CA GLY A 87 6.45 12.79 3.44
C GLY A 87 6.13 13.88 2.41
N VAL A 88 6.61 13.73 1.19
CA VAL A 88 6.27 14.60 0.06
C VAL A 88 5.53 13.73 -0.94
N HIS A 89 4.19 13.82 -0.95
CA HIS A 89 3.35 13.00 -1.82
C HIS A 89 3.23 13.65 -3.19
N SER A 90 4.00 13.17 -4.17
CA SER A 90 3.97 13.63 -5.56
C SER A 90 3.22 12.60 -6.40
N ALA A 91 1.97 12.91 -6.73
CA ALA A 91 1.00 11.97 -7.28
C ALA A 91 1.38 11.45 -8.68
N LYS A 92 1.56 10.14 -8.86
CA LYS A 92 1.76 9.50 -10.17
C LYS A 92 0.44 9.46 -10.96
N PHE A 93 -0.63 9.05 -10.31
CA PHE A 93 -1.96 8.89 -10.92
C PHE A 93 -2.88 10.09 -10.63
N SER A 94 -3.83 10.35 -11.52
CA SER A 94 -4.79 11.44 -11.30
C SER A 94 -5.69 11.19 -10.09
N GLY A 95 -6.00 9.92 -9.77
CA GLY A 95 -6.77 9.51 -8.60
C GLY A 95 -6.09 9.83 -7.27
N GLU A 96 -4.75 9.98 -7.27
CA GLU A 96 -3.96 10.21 -6.06
C GLU A 96 -3.85 11.68 -5.62
N LYS A 97 -4.38 12.62 -6.38
CA LYS A 97 -4.15 14.06 -6.15
C LYS A 97 -4.93 14.67 -4.98
N GLY A 98 -6.02 14.01 -4.57
CA GLY A 98 -6.93 14.54 -3.56
C GLY A 98 -6.39 14.41 -2.14
N SER A 99 -6.39 15.52 -1.37
CA SER A 99 -5.85 15.56 -0.01
C SER A 99 -6.50 14.55 0.95
N GLU A 100 -7.82 14.32 0.83
CA GLU A 100 -8.53 13.31 1.63
C GLU A 100 -8.02 11.89 1.34
N ARG A 101 -7.73 11.57 0.07
CA ARG A 101 -7.19 10.27 -0.32
C ARG A 101 -5.75 10.08 0.11
N ILE A 102 -4.91 11.12 -0.02
CA ILE A 102 -3.54 11.08 0.50
C ILE A 102 -3.56 10.84 2.01
N LEU A 103 -4.44 11.52 2.75
CA LEU A 103 -4.60 11.31 4.19
C LEU A 103 -5.12 9.90 4.52
N SER A 104 -6.10 9.40 3.76
CA SER A 104 -6.59 8.03 3.89
C SER A 104 -5.47 7.00 3.64
N ALA A 105 -4.66 7.21 2.60
CA ALA A 105 -3.51 6.37 2.31
C ALA A 105 -2.44 6.43 3.41
N ALA A 106 -2.11 7.64 3.91
CA ALA A 106 -1.18 7.79 5.04
C ALA A 106 -1.64 6.99 6.27
N LYS A 107 -2.94 7.04 6.59
CA LYS A 107 -3.54 6.25 7.68
C LYS A 107 -3.51 4.75 7.38
N ARG A 108 -3.84 4.35 6.14
CA ARG A 108 -3.84 2.95 5.69
C ARG A 108 -2.47 2.31 5.80
N PHE A 109 -1.40 3.03 5.45
CA PHE A 109 -0.01 2.55 5.57
C PHE A 109 0.64 2.87 6.91
N GLY A 110 -0.08 3.56 7.79
CA GLY A 110 0.36 3.88 9.14
C GLY A 110 1.51 4.87 9.18
N LEU A 111 1.59 5.83 8.23
CA LEU A 111 2.53 6.93 8.31
C LEU A 111 2.20 7.80 9.54
N GLU A 112 3.21 8.09 10.35
CA GLU A 112 3.03 8.89 11.57
C GLU A 112 3.55 10.32 11.42
N HIS A 113 4.35 10.58 10.38
CA HIS A 113 4.95 11.89 10.10
C HIS A 113 4.03 12.78 9.25
N PRO A 114 4.25 14.11 9.29
CA PRO A 114 3.56 15.06 8.43
C PRO A 114 3.80 14.81 6.95
N VAL A 115 2.80 15.11 6.12
CA VAL A 115 2.85 14.91 4.67
C VAL A 115 2.52 16.23 3.97
N ILE A 116 3.28 16.56 2.92
CA ILE A 116 2.96 17.63 1.97
C ILE A 116 2.22 17.03 0.78
N ASN A 117 1.06 17.60 0.40
CA ASN A 117 0.41 17.32 -0.86
C ASN A 117 1.14 18.06 -1.99
N ASP A 118 2.03 17.35 -2.67
CA ASP A 118 2.81 17.86 -3.82
C ASP A 118 2.25 17.36 -5.17
N SER A 119 0.93 17.30 -5.30
CA SER A 119 0.25 16.78 -6.51
C SER A 119 0.54 17.57 -7.79
N ASN A 120 1.15 18.73 -7.67
CA ASN A 120 1.60 19.57 -8.77
C ASN A 120 3.12 19.51 -9.02
N PHE A 121 3.85 18.64 -8.32
CA PHE A 121 5.29 18.43 -8.45
C PHE A 121 6.15 19.68 -8.12
N ASN A 122 5.64 20.64 -7.36
CA ASN A 122 6.36 21.86 -7.03
C ASN A 122 7.59 21.62 -6.14
N VAL A 123 7.44 20.81 -5.11
CA VAL A 123 8.54 20.43 -4.20
C VAL A 123 9.45 19.44 -4.90
N TRP A 124 8.88 18.46 -5.62
CA TRP A 124 9.58 17.48 -6.43
C TRP A 124 10.57 18.14 -7.44
N ASP A 125 10.09 19.07 -8.23
CA ASP A 125 10.90 19.77 -9.24
C ASP A 125 12.01 20.62 -8.61
N GLN A 126 11.72 21.29 -7.49
CA GLN A 126 12.68 22.15 -6.81
C GLN A 126 13.81 21.37 -6.12
N PHE A 127 13.57 20.09 -5.76
CA PHE A 127 14.58 19.18 -5.24
C PHE A 127 15.18 18.28 -6.31
N ASP A 128 14.89 18.49 -7.61
CA ASP A 128 15.41 17.68 -8.73
C ASP A 128 15.17 16.17 -8.54
N VAL A 129 13.98 15.79 -8.03
CA VAL A 129 13.60 14.39 -7.87
C VAL A 129 13.15 13.82 -9.21
N ASN A 130 13.39 12.54 -9.47
CA ASN A 130 13.08 11.90 -10.75
C ASN A 130 12.65 10.42 -10.63
N ALA A 131 12.48 9.92 -9.42
CA ALA A 131 12.03 8.54 -9.16
C ALA A 131 11.33 8.43 -7.80
N TRP A 132 10.38 7.51 -7.68
CA TRP A 132 9.78 7.06 -6.43
C TRP A 132 10.33 5.69 -6.00
N PRO A 133 10.58 5.47 -4.70
CA PRO A 133 10.78 6.49 -3.68
C PRO A 133 12.14 7.19 -3.84
N THR A 134 12.23 8.41 -3.32
CA THR A 134 13.52 9.10 -3.12
C THR A 134 13.54 9.71 -1.73
N GLN A 135 14.59 9.45 -0.94
CA GLN A 135 14.79 10.09 0.35
C GLN A 135 15.91 11.13 0.24
N ILE A 136 15.72 12.30 0.89
CA ILE A 136 16.73 13.36 0.95
C ILE A 136 16.93 13.76 2.40
N LEU A 137 18.16 13.63 2.88
CA LEU A 137 18.54 14.06 4.22
C LEU A 137 19.04 15.51 4.18
N LEU A 138 18.40 16.39 4.96
CA LEU A 138 18.82 17.77 5.16
C LEU A 138 19.42 17.94 6.56
N ASP A 139 20.38 18.83 6.69
CA ASP A 139 20.94 19.23 7.97
C ASP A 139 20.02 20.25 8.72
N GLY A 140 20.39 20.63 9.94
CA GLY A 140 19.61 21.57 10.78
C GLY A 140 19.50 23.00 10.22
N LYS A 141 20.10 23.26 9.06
CA LYS A 141 19.98 24.52 8.31
C LYS A 141 19.16 24.36 7.03
N GLY A 142 18.80 23.11 6.68
CA GLY A 142 18.07 22.76 5.47
C GLY A 142 18.96 22.55 4.23
N GLU A 143 20.27 22.36 4.42
CA GLU A 143 21.17 22.01 3.33
C GLU A 143 21.16 20.50 3.08
N GLU A 144 21.15 20.06 1.81
CA GLU A 144 21.16 18.64 1.46
C GLU A 144 22.50 17.99 1.88
N VAL A 145 22.38 16.90 2.66
CA VAL A 145 23.49 16.09 3.15
C VAL A 145 23.69 14.85 2.30
N ALA A 146 22.59 14.19 1.96
CA ALA A 146 22.59 12.93 1.22
C ALA A 146 21.26 12.69 0.51
N ARG A 147 21.29 11.84 -0.53
CA ARG A 147 20.14 11.46 -1.35
C ARG A 147 20.18 9.97 -1.66
N TYR A 148 19.03 9.30 -1.52
CA TYR A 148 18.88 7.87 -1.72
C TYR A 148 17.72 7.65 -2.69
N ARG A 149 17.89 6.83 -3.72
CA ARG A 149 16.86 6.53 -4.73
C ARG A 149 16.50 5.06 -4.69
N GLY A 150 15.21 4.76 -4.63
CA GLY A 150 14.70 3.41 -4.48
C GLY A 150 14.62 2.98 -3.01
N GLU A 151 14.32 1.71 -2.81
CA GLU A 151 14.27 1.05 -1.51
C GLU A 151 15.62 0.43 -1.10
N GLY A 152 15.71 -0.06 0.16
CA GLY A 152 16.85 -0.83 0.65
C GLY A 152 18.00 0.01 1.24
N HIS A 153 17.81 1.31 1.43
CA HIS A 153 18.86 2.23 1.94
C HIS A 153 18.83 2.46 3.47
N TYR A 154 18.08 1.64 4.24
CA TYR A 154 17.92 1.87 5.67
C TYR A 154 19.24 2.03 6.42
N ASP A 155 20.19 1.12 6.23
CA ASP A 155 21.47 1.15 6.95
C ASP A 155 22.32 2.36 6.58
N GLU A 156 22.30 2.78 5.31
CA GLU A 156 23.01 3.98 4.83
C GLU A 156 22.40 5.26 5.43
N ILE A 157 21.07 5.39 5.35
CA ILE A 157 20.33 6.52 5.92
C ILE A 157 20.58 6.62 7.43
N ARG A 158 20.47 5.49 8.13
CA ARG A 158 20.72 5.43 9.58
C ARG A 158 22.15 5.84 9.94
N ALA A 159 23.15 5.39 9.18
CA ALA A 159 24.55 5.72 9.42
C ALA A 159 24.83 7.22 9.19
N ASP A 160 24.27 7.81 8.12
CA ASP A 160 24.44 9.24 7.83
C ASP A 160 23.73 10.13 8.85
N ILE A 161 22.52 9.74 9.31
CA ILE A 161 21.83 10.40 10.42
C ILE A 161 22.69 10.32 11.69
N ALA A 162 23.16 9.11 12.07
CA ALA A 162 23.95 8.90 13.28
C ALA A 162 25.25 9.74 13.30
N LYS A 163 25.87 9.91 12.15
CA LYS A 163 27.08 10.76 11.98
C LYS A 163 26.80 12.25 12.23
N LYS A 164 25.59 12.70 11.88
CA LYS A 164 25.18 14.13 11.95
C LYS A 164 24.34 14.47 13.16
N ILE A 165 23.74 13.49 13.84
CA ILE A 165 22.76 13.69 14.92
C ILE A 165 23.32 14.45 16.13
N GLY A 166 24.65 14.40 16.34
CA GLY A 166 25.34 15.15 17.40
C GLY A 166 25.26 16.66 17.22
N ASP A 167 25.11 17.13 15.99
CA ASP A 167 25.00 18.54 15.63
C ASP A 167 23.53 19.05 15.76
N ALA A 168 22.57 18.13 15.84
CA ALA A 168 21.15 18.45 15.96
C ALA A 168 20.83 19.07 17.33
N LYS A 169 20.38 20.31 17.30
CA LYS A 169 19.96 21.10 18.49
C LYS A 169 18.63 21.76 18.16
N PRO A 170 17.48 21.04 18.36
CA PRO A 170 16.18 21.61 18.08
C PRO A 170 16.00 22.98 18.71
N ALA A 171 15.67 23.97 17.91
CA ALA A 171 15.47 25.34 18.37
C ALA A 171 14.04 25.56 18.90
N SER A 172 13.08 24.77 18.41
CA SER A 172 11.69 24.84 18.82
C SER A 172 11.45 24.03 20.10
N ALA A 173 10.63 24.57 21.00
CA ALA A 173 10.07 23.85 22.14
C ALA A 173 8.98 22.86 21.74
N THR A 174 8.51 22.90 20.48
CA THR A 174 7.52 21.97 19.93
C THR A 174 8.13 20.58 19.83
N THR A 175 7.53 19.59 20.49
CA THR A 175 7.89 18.18 20.30
C THR A 175 7.24 17.64 19.03
N LEU A 176 7.92 16.74 18.29
CA LEU A 176 7.35 16.13 17.09
C LEU A 176 6.06 15.34 17.39
N ALA A 177 5.97 14.76 18.59
CA ALA A 177 4.75 14.08 19.05
C ALA A 177 3.52 15.00 19.07
N SER A 178 3.69 16.31 19.33
CA SER A 178 2.58 17.28 19.31
C SER A 178 2.11 17.67 17.92
N LEU A 179 2.86 17.30 16.87
CA LEU A 179 2.51 17.55 15.48
C LEU A 179 1.68 16.41 14.87
N LYS A 180 1.59 15.26 15.52
CA LYS A 180 0.82 14.12 15.01
C LYS A 180 -0.68 14.46 14.89
N ALA A 181 -1.30 14.00 13.81
CA ALA A 181 -2.77 14.07 13.67
C ALA A 181 -3.45 13.17 14.71
N ALA A 182 -4.67 13.52 15.09
CA ALA A 182 -5.49 12.67 15.93
C ALA A 182 -5.90 11.40 15.17
N ASP A 183 -5.83 10.25 15.82
CA ASP A 183 -6.34 9.00 15.26
C ASP A 183 -7.88 8.98 15.29
N GLU A 184 -8.52 8.53 14.22
CA GLU A 184 -9.96 8.48 14.11
C GLU A 184 -10.51 7.09 14.51
N LYS A 185 -11.81 7.03 14.77
CA LYS A 185 -12.55 5.96 15.42
C LYS A 185 -12.45 4.57 14.76
N ASN A 186 -12.65 3.54 15.59
CA ASN A 186 -12.86 2.14 15.21
C ASN A 186 -14.18 1.95 14.43
N ASP A 187 -14.08 1.75 13.13
CA ASP A 187 -15.17 1.21 12.31
C ASP A 187 -15.23 -0.32 12.42
N ALA A 188 -16.34 -0.94 12.03
CA ALA A 188 -16.49 -2.40 12.03
C ALA A 188 -15.46 -3.09 11.13
N LEU A 189 -15.10 -2.45 9.99
CA LEU A 189 -13.99 -2.77 9.09
C LEU A 189 -13.08 -1.56 8.97
N ARG A 190 -11.81 -1.82 8.67
CA ARG A 190 -10.83 -0.77 8.37
C ARG A 190 -10.02 -1.15 7.13
N PHE A 191 -10.21 -0.42 6.05
CA PHE A 191 -9.56 -0.66 4.76
C PHE A 191 -9.69 -2.12 4.28
N PRO A 192 -10.94 -2.64 4.07
CA PRO A 192 -11.10 -3.96 3.51
C PRO A 192 -10.45 -4.05 2.13
N ALA A 193 -9.69 -5.13 1.87
CA ALA A 193 -8.85 -5.22 0.69
C ALA A 193 -9.23 -6.36 -0.26
N ARG A 194 -9.68 -7.53 0.25
CA ARG A 194 -10.03 -8.71 -0.54
C ARG A 194 -11.31 -9.35 -0.03
N LEU A 195 -12.03 -9.99 -0.94
CA LEU A 195 -13.22 -10.80 -0.66
C LEU A 195 -13.02 -12.22 -1.21
N GLY A 196 -13.59 -13.21 -0.52
CA GLY A 196 -13.60 -14.58 -1.00
C GLY A 196 -14.79 -15.35 -0.42
N PHE A 197 -15.25 -16.37 -1.09
CA PHE A 197 -16.43 -17.14 -0.66
C PHE A 197 -16.08 -18.61 -0.44
N GLY A 198 -16.50 -19.15 0.69
CA GLY A 198 -16.43 -20.57 1.01
C GLY A 198 -17.81 -21.15 1.23
N SER A 199 -18.20 -22.15 0.43
CA SER A 199 -19.48 -22.86 0.59
C SER A 199 -19.39 -24.09 1.50
N ASP A 200 -18.21 -24.65 1.67
CA ASP A 200 -17.94 -25.86 2.48
C ASP A 200 -17.01 -25.52 3.64
N THR A 201 -17.52 -24.69 4.58
CA THR A 201 -16.80 -24.29 5.78
C THR A 201 -17.46 -24.89 7.04
N PRO A 202 -16.78 -24.90 8.20
CA PRO A 202 -17.38 -25.32 9.47
C PRO A 202 -18.66 -24.53 9.87
N TRP A 203 -18.85 -23.36 9.25
CA TRP A 203 -20.00 -22.46 9.49
C TRP A 203 -20.99 -22.41 8.33
N GLY A 204 -20.85 -23.28 7.32
CA GLY A 204 -21.63 -23.26 6.07
C GLY A 204 -21.07 -22.24 5.08
N GLU A 205 -21.98 -21.52 4.41
CA GLU A 205 -21.60 -20.46 3.45
C GLU A 205 -21.08 -19.23 4.18
N VAL A 206 -19.85 -18.82 3.85
CA VAL A 206 -19.15 -17.70 4.48
C VAL A 206 -18.50 -16.81 3.43
N LEU A 207 -18.78 -15.53 3.50
CA LEU A 207 -18.02 -14.47 2.85
C LEU A 207 -16.83 -14.10 3.76
N PHE A 208 -15.61 -14.31 3.29
CA PHE A 208 -14.39 -13.87 3.96
C PHE A 208 -13.99 -12.48 3.47
N ILE A 209 -13.47 -11.66 4.38
CA ILE A 209 -13.11 -10.26 4.15
C ILE A 209 -11.73 -10.03 4.76
N ALA A 210 -10.75 -9.64 3.96
CA ALA A 210 -9.48 -9.12 4.50
C ALA A 210 -9.71 -7.74 5.10
N ASP A 211 -9.85 -7.67 6.42
CA ASP A 211 -9.94 -6.43 7.21
C ASP A 211 -8.52 -5.92 7.48
N SER A 212 -7.88 -5.44 6.39
CA SER A 212 -6.46 -5.20 6.29
C SER A 212 -5.94 -4.19 7.31
N GLY A 213 -6.68 -3.10 7.54
CA GLY A 213 -6.31 -2.08 8.52
C GLY A 213 -6.48 -2.51 9.99
N HIS A 214 -7.22 -3.61 10.24
CA HIS A 214 -7.30 -4.25 11.55
C HIS A 214 -6.47 -5.55 11.63
N ASN A 215 -5.59 -5.83 10.67
CA ASN A 215 -4.67 -6.97 10.69
C ASN A 215 -5.38 -8.31 10.95
N ARG A 216 -6.54 -8.56 10.30
CA ARG A 216 -7.35 -9.77 10.51
C ARG A 216 -8.16 -10.14 9.26
N ILE A 217 -8.69 -11.36 9.24
CA ILE A 217 -9.70 -11.81 8.27
C ILE A 217 -11.02 -12.03 9.03
N ILE A 218 -12.13 -11.50 8.51
CA ILE A 218 -13.47 -11.73 9.04
C ILE A 218 -14.21 -12.69 8.11
N GLY A 219 -14.85 -13.70 8.68
CA GLY A 219 -15.83 -14.54 7.96
C GLY A 219 -17.24 -14.24 8.46
N ALA A 220 -18.13 -13.85 7.54
CA ALA A 220 -19.52 -13.53 7.83
C ALA A 220 -20.47 -14.25 6.86
N THR A 221 -21.71 -14.45 7.29
CA THR A 221 -22.79 -14.90 6.38
C THR A 221 -23.16 -13.78 5.40
N LEU A 222 -23.86 -14.13 4.32
CA LEU A 222 -24.30 -13.13 3.32
C LEU A 222 -25.34 -12.12 3.87
N ASP A 223 -25.92 -12.39 5.04
CA ASP A 223 -26.77 -11.44 5.79
C ASP A 223 -25.98 -10.66 6.87
N GLY A 224 -24.63 -10.72 6.84
CA GLY A 224 -23.74 -9.91 7.65
C GLY A 224 -23.41 -10.43 9.06
N LYS A 225 -23.87 -11.64 9.45
CA LYS A 225 -23.52 -12.20 10.77
C LYS A 225 -22.10 -12.74 10.79
N ILE A 226 -21.23 -12.15 11.59
CA ILE A 226 -19.85 -12.62 11.78
C ILE A 226 -19.85 -14.01 12.40
N LYS A 227 -19.18 -14.97 11.78
CA LYS A 227 -19.02 -16.35 12.23
C LYS A 227 -17.64 -16.64 12.77
N VAL A 228 -16.63 -15.99 12.23
CA VAL A 228 -15.25 -16.21 12.62
C VAL A 228 -14.44 -14.93 12.42
N THR A 229 -13.47 -14.72 13.30
CA THR A 229 -12.40 -13.75 13.16
C THR A 229 -11.09 -14.50 13.21
N ILE A 230 -10.23 -14.33 12.21
CA ILE A 230 -8.92 -14.97 12.09
C ILE A 230 -7.86 -13.88 12.23
N GLY A 231 -7.08 -13.94 13.28
CA GLY A 231 -6.12 -12.93 13.69
C GLY A 231 -6.59 -12.10 14.88
N SER A 232 -5.66 -11.77 15.76
CA SER A 232 -5.88 -11.02 17.00
C SER A 232 -6.21 -9.54 16.77
N GLY A 233 -5.99 -9.03 15.56
CA GLY A 233 -6.04 -7.60 15.25
C GLY A 233 -4.77 -6.84 15.62
N THR A 234 -3.79 -7.49 16.24
CA THR A 234 -2.50 -6.87 16.55
C THR A 234 -1.54 -7.08 15.38
N GLU A 235 -0.82 -6.02 15.01
CA GLU A 235 0.26 -6.10 14.02
C GLU A 235 1.35 -7.08 14.47
N GLY A 236 1.75 -8.01 13.59
CA GLY A 236 2.78 -9.00 13.86
C GLY A 236 2.74 -10.18 12.92
N ALA A 237 3.67 -11.15 13.10
CA ALA A 237 3.84 -12.33 12.28
C ALA A 237 3.66 -13.63 13.07
N GLY A 238 3.00 -13.60 14.22
CA GLY A 238 2.85 -14.75 15.11
C GLY A 238 1.93 -15.81 14.54
N ASP A 239 2.39 -17.08 14.53
CA ASP A 239 1.55 -18.26 14.33
C ASP A 239 0.75 -18.56 15.60
N GLY A 240 -0.36 -19.25 15.50
CA GLY A 240 -1.16 -19.65 16.66
C GLY A 240 -2.62 -19.92 16.36
N ASP A 241 -3.45 -19.94 17.39
CA ASP A 241 -4.90 -20.04 17.24
C ASP A 241 -5.45 -18.73 16.60
N PHE A 242 -6.62 -18.80 15.98
CA PHE A 242 -7.24 -17.63 15.32
C PHE A 242 -7.28 -16.38 16.21
N ALA A 243 -7.53 -16.54 17.52
CA ALA A 243 -7.58 -15.42 18.45
C ALA A 243 -6.21 -14.83 18.84
N THR A 244 -5.11 -15.54 18.59
CA THR A 244 -3.75 -15.16 19.03
C THR A 244 -2.78 -14.94 17.88
N ALA A 245 -3.03 -15.53 16.72
CA ALA A 245 -2.25 -15.28 15.52
C ALA A 245 -2.28 -13.79 15.16
N SER A 246 -1.22 -13.30 14.56
CA SER A 246 -1.13 -11.91 14.11
C SER A 246 -0.73 -11.82 12.64
N PHE A 247 -1.19 -10.76 12.00
CA PHE A 247 -0.88 -10.39 10.62
C PHE A 247 -0.37 -8.95 10.57
N ASN A 248 0.15 -8.54 9.42
CA ASN A 248 0.48 -7.15 9.15
C ASN A 248 -0.01 -6.76 7.75
N HIS A 249 -1.13 -6.04 7.69
CA HIS A 249 -1.80 -5.64 6.46
C HIS A 249 -2.03 -6.81 5.50
N PRO A 250 -2.75 -7.88 5.92
CA PRO A 250 -3.10 -8.97 5.02
C PRO A 250 -3.96 -8.41 3.89
N ARG A 251 -3.51 -8.52 2.65
CA ARG A 251 -4.21 -7.91 1.51
C ARG A 251 -5.06 -8.91 0.75
N GLY A 252 -4.45 -9.95 0.21
CA GLY A 252 -5.10 -10.96 -0.58
C GLY A 252 -5.20 -12.29 0.12
N PHE A 253 -6.12 -13.12 -0.31
CA PHE A 253 -6.22 -14.51 0.15
C PHE A 253 -7.01 -15.37 -0.83
N GLY A 254 -6.64 -16.64 -0.92
CA GLY A 254 -7.38 -17.67 -1.66
C GLY A 254 -8.09 -18.64 -0.72
N VAL A 255 -9.39 -18.81 -0.92
CA VAL A 255 -10.21 -19.78 -0.18
C VAL A 255 -10.08 -21.15 -0.83
N VAL A 256 -9.69 -22.15 -0.06
CA VAL A 256 -9.55 -23.53 -0.50
C VAL A 256 -10.38 -24.46 0.37
N LYS A 257 -10.54 -25.73 -0.05
CA LYS A 257 -11.20 -26.71 0.80
C LYS A 257 -10.45 -26.86 2.13
N GLY A 258 -11.13 -26.53 3.23
CA GLY A 258 -10.64 -26.66 4.60
C GLY A 258 -9.77 -25.50 5.10
N GLY A 259 -9.47 -24.49 4.29
CA GLY A 259 -8.60 -23.41 4.75
C GLY A 259 -8.57 -22.17 3.86
N ILE A 260 -7.71 -21.25 4.26
CA ILE A 260 -7.47 -20.00 3.53
C ILE A 260 -5.95 -19.77 3.48
N TYR A 261 -5.39 -19.56 2.29
CA TYR A 261 -4.04 -19.05 2.15
C TYR A 261 -4.09 -17.53 2.13
N VAL A 262 -3.27 -16.86 2.94
CA VAL A 262 -3.29 -15.40 3.13
C VAL A 262 -1.96 -14.81 2.71
N ALA A 263 -2.00 -13.82 1.84
CA ALA A 263 -0.89 -12.92 1.55
C ALA A 263 -0.74 -11.91 2.71
N ASP A 264 0.16 -12.20 3.62
CA ASP A 264 0.49 -11.37 4.78
C ASP A 264 1.54 -10.33 4.37
N THR A 265 1.07 -9.32 3.64
CA THR A 265 1.82 -8.47 2.73
C THR A 265 3.01 -7.76 3.37
N ASN A 266 2.79 -7.06 4.48
CA ASN A 266 3.86 -6.31 5.15
C ASN A 266 4.80 -7.21 5.96
N ASN A 267 4.39 -8.46 6.23
CA ASN A 267 5.26 -9.47 6.81
C ASN A 267 6.06 -10.25 5.75
N HIS A 268 5.80 -10.05 4.46
CA HIS A 268 6.45 -10.79 3.38
C HIS A 268 6.30 -12.31 3.53
N LEU A 269 5.09 -12.75 3.92
CA LEU A 269 4.77 -14.15 4.21
C LEU A 269 3.52 -14.62 3.45
N ILE A 270 3.43 -15.93 3.20
CA ILE A 270 2.17 -16.62 2.95
C ILE A 270 1.82 -17.43 4.20
N ARG A 271 0.58 -17.22 4.69
CA ARG A 271 0.07 -17.90 5.89
C ARG A 271 -1.08 -18.84 5.47
N TYR A 272 -1.25 -19.91 6.22
CA TYR A 272 -2.39 -20.82 6.05
C TYR A 272 -3.24 -20.82 7.31
N ALA A 273 -4.51 -20.49 7.17
CA ALA A 273 -5.52 -20.56 8.22
C ALA A 273 -6.34 -21.85 8.01
N ASP A 274 -6.16 -22.81 8.87
CA ASP A 274 -6.87 -24.09 8.88
C ASP A 274 -8.22 -23.89 9.59
N LEU A 275 -9.32 -23.99 8.84
CA LEU A 275 -10.68 -23.75 9.34
C LEU A 275 -11.18 -24.86 10.27
N ALA A 276 -10.63 -26.08 10.18
CA ALA A 276 -11.03 -27.19 11.04
C ALA A 276 -10.37 -27.14 12.42
N THR A 277 -9.09 -26.75 12.46
CA THR A 277 -8.31 -26.70 13.72
C THR A 277 -8.31 -25.30 14.36
N GLY A 278 -8.70 -24.27 13.64
CA GLY A 278 -8.70 -22.88 14.10
C GLY A 278 -7.28 -22.31 14.26
N LYS A 279 -6.30 -22.78 13.48
CA LYS A 279 -4.89 -22.37 13.58
C LYS A 279 -4.41 -21.64 12.33
N VAL A 280 -3.51 -20.68 12.55
CA VAL A 280 -2.75 -20.00 11.49
C VAL A 280 -1.31 -20.46 11.57
N THR A 281 -0.71 -20.82 10.43
CA THR A 281 0.70 -21.20 10.31
C THR A 281 1.35 -20.51 9.11
N THR A 282 2.64 -20.19 9.23
CA THR A 282 3.44 -19.69 8.12
C THR A 282 3.80 -20.85 7.18
N VAL A 283 3.58 -20.68 5.89
CA VAL A 283 3.85 -21.73 4.87
C VAL A 283 4.89 -21.31 3.84
N ALA A 284 5.12 -20.01 3.64
CA ALA A 284 6.20 -19.49 2.81
C ALA A 284 6.66 -18.10 3.27
N GLY A 285 7.90 -17.73 2.89
CA GLY A 285 8.54 -16.50 3.33
C GLY A 285 9.35 -16.65 4.60
N THR A 286 10.24 -15.70 4.86
CA THR A 286 11.11 -15.64 6.05
C THR A 286 10.72 -14.53 7.03
N GLY A 287 9.73 -13.72 6.69
CA GLY A 287 9.40 -12.51 7.44
C GLY A 287 10.34 -11.33 7.16
N LYS A 288 11.25 -11.48 6.20
CA LYS A 288 12.14 -10.41 5.73
C LYS A 288 11.86 -10.14 4.26
N GLN A 289 11.92 -8.87 3.87
CA GLN A 289 11.82 -8.47 2.48
C GLN A 289 12.91 -9.14 1.64
N GLY A 290 12.51 -9.74 0.53
CA GLY A 290 13.40 -10.38 -0.44
C GLY A 290 13.58 -9.52 -1.68
N TYR A 291 14.72 -9.71 -2.35
CA TYR A 291 15.04 -9.04 -3.61
C TYR A 291 15.40 -10.03 -4.73
N ALA A 292 15.38 -11.34 -4.44
CA ALA A 292 15.64 -12.38 -5.42
C ALA A 292 14.54 -12.41 -6.48
N ARG A 293 14.92 -12.60 -7.74
CA ARG A 293 14.02 -12.60 -8.91
C ARG A 293 14.14 -13.87 -9.74
N ASP A 294 14.82 -14.88 -9.22
CA ASP A 294 15.23 -16.10 -9.93
C ASP A 294 14.94 -17.39 -9.12
N ALA A 295 14.04 -17.32 -8.14
CA ALA A 295 13.65 -18.47 -7.33
C ALA A 295 13.17 -19.64 -8.21
N LYS A 296 13.72 -20.85 -7.98
CA LYS A 296 13.41 -22.05 -8.73
C LYS A 296 13.44 -23.27 -7.82
N ASP A 297 12.26 -23.76 -7.48
CA ASP A 297 12.06 -24.86 -6.53
C ASP A 297 12.74 -24.66 -5.16
N ASP A 298 12.87 -23.40 -4.75
CA ASP A 298 13.49 -23.00 -3.50
C ASP A 298 12.58 -23.37 -2.32
N LYS A 299 13.18 -23.70 -1.17
CA LYS A 299 12.41 -24.05 0.02
C LYS A 299 11.57 -22.87 0.51
N ALA A 300 10.26 -23.03 0.53
CA ALA A 300 9.31 -21.96 0.78
C ALA A 300 9.56 -21.18 2.08
N LEU A 301 9.88 -21.86 3.19
CA LEU A 301 10.17 -21.23 4.49
C LEU A 301 11.58 -20.63 4.61
N GLN A 302 12.44 -20.80 3.61
CA GLN A 302 13.81 -20.29 3.60
C GLN A 302 14.04 -19.20 2.54
N THR A 303 13.03 -18.94 1.71
CA THR A 303 13.09 -17.96 0.62
C THR A 303 12.39 -16.68 1.06
N PRO A 304 13.11 -15.55 1.17
CA PRO A 304 12.50 -14.26 1.45
C PRO A 304 11.57 -13.83 0.30
N MET A 305 10.41 -13.27 0.64
CA MET A 305 9.42 -12.74 -0.29
C MET A 305 9.39 -11.21 -0.26
N ALA A 306 8.79 -10.58 -1.28
CA ALA A 306 8.68 -9.13 -1.37
C ALA A 306 7.21 -8.70 -1.55
N SER A 307 6.53 -8.45 -0.45
CA SER A 307 5.15 -7.95 -0.43
C SER A 307 4.20 -8.78 -1.33
N PRO A 308 3.94 -10.07 -1.00
CA PRO A 308 2.90 -10.81 -1.68
C PRO A 308 1.57 -10.05 -1.52
N TRP A 309 0.89 -9.80 -2.65
CA TRP A 309 -0.31 -8.96 -2.66
C TRP A 309 -1.58 -9.78 -2.72
N ASP A 310 -1.56 -10.84 -3.51
CA ASP A 310 -2.66 -11.78 -3.62
C ASP A 310 -2.15 -13.22 -3.79
N VAL A 311 -3.01 -14.20 -3.50
CA VAL A 311 -2.70 -15.61 -3.62
C VAL A 311 -3.95 -16.40 -3.98
N GLU A 312 -3.85 -17.21 -5.05
CA GLU A 312 -4.96 -18.02 -5.54
C GLU A 312 -4.53 -19.45 -5.87
N MET A 313 -5.40 -20.42 -5.58
CA MET A 313 -5.16 -21.82 -5.91
C MET A 313 -5.39 -22.04 -7.40
N LEU A 314 -4.40 -22.60 -8.10
CA LEU A 314 -4.54 -23.01 -9.49
C LEU A 314 -5.41 -24.26 -9.63
N PRO A 315 -5.97 -24.54 -10.81
CA PRO A 315 -6.90 -25.66 -11.03
C PRO A 315 -6.32 -27.05 -10.73
N ASP A 316 -5.00 -27.19 -10.61
CA ASP A 316 -4.36 -28.45 -10.22
C ASP A 316 -4.57 -28.83 -8.74
N GLY A 317 -5.12 -27.90 -7.93
CA GLY A 317 -5.44 -28.10 -6.52
C GLY A 317 -4.26 -28.23 -5.58
N LYS A 318 -3.03 -27.95 -6.04
CA LYS A 318 -1.80 -28.05 -5.25
C LYS A 318 -0.86 -26.86 -5.39
N THR A 319 -0.96 -26.12 -6.47
CA THR A 319 -0.11 -24.96 -6.76
C THR A 319 -0.87 -23.67 -6.50
N LEU A 320 -0.31 -22.81 -5.67
CA LEU A 320 -0.78 -21.44 -5.48
C LEU A 320 -0.05 -20.52 -6.45
N ALA A 321 -0.77 -19.66 -7.15
CA ALA A 321 -0.20 -18.48 -7.78
C ALA A 321 -0.13 -17.34 -6.75
N ILE A 322 0.94 -16.56 -6.77
CA ILE A 322 1.19 -15.45 -5.86
C ILE A 322 1.51 -14.21 -6.69
N ALA A 323 0.76 -13.13 -6.49
CA ALA A 323 1.11 -11.81 -7.01
C ALA A 323 2.22 -11.22 -6.12
N MET A 324 3.47 -11.29 -6.58
CA MET A 324 4.64 -10.79 -5.85
C MET A 324 4.89 -9.34 -6.26
N ALA A 325 4.11 -8.41 -5.68
CA ALA A 325 4.12 -7.02 -6.08
C ALA A 325 5.50 -6.35 -5.98
N GLY A 326 6.24 -6.62 -4.90
CA GLY A 326 7.53 -5.97 -4.64
C GLY A 326 8.69 -6.43 -5.54
N THR A 327 8.56 -7.55 -6.27
CA THR A 327 9.53 -7.96 -7.30
C THR A 327 8.98 -7.85 -8.71
N HIS A 328 7.75 -7.32 -8.88
CA HIS A 328 7.09 -7.21 -10.20
C HIS A 328 6.99 -8.55 -10.93
N GLN A 329 6.58 -9.60 -10.21
CA GLN A 329 6.54 -10.99 -10.72
C GLN A 329 5.28 -11.71 -10.27
N LEU A 330 4.92 -12.77 -10.99
CA LEU A 330 4.07 -13.83 -10.46
C LEU A 330 4.97 -14.97 -9.96
N TRP A 331 4.63 -15.53 -8.81
CA TRP A 331 5.33 -16.67 -8.21
C TRP A 331 4.38 -17.84 -8.04
N THR A 332 4.92 -19.03 -7.79
CA THR A 332 4.17 -20.20 -7.35
C THR A 332 4.66 -20.70 -6.00
N LEU A 333 3.73 -21.31 -5.24
CA LEU A 333 4.03 -22.17 -4.09
C LEU A 333 3.43 -23.54 -4.35
N ASP A 334 4.25 -24.58 -4.50
CA ASP A 334 3.79 -25.97 -4.45
C ASP A 334 3.52 -26.34 -2.98
N THR A 335 2.25 -26.50 -2.62
CA THR A 335 1.82 -26.78 -1.24
C THR A 335 2.21 -28.18 -0.77
N THR A 336 2.52 -29.09 -1.69
CA THR A 336 2.95 -30.48 -1.41
C THR A 336 4.48 -30.54 -1.26
N ALA A 337 5.22 -30.05 -2.25
CA ALA A 337 6.68 -30.02 -2.23
C ALA A 337 7.24 -28.97 -1.26
N LYS A 338 6.44 -27.96 -0.91
CA LYS A 338 6.81 -26.81 -0.07
C LYS A 338 7.95 -26.01 -0.66
N THR A 339 7.86 -25.77 -1.98
CA THR A 339 8.84 -25.00 -2.75
C THR A 339 8.16 -23.82 -3.44
N VAL A 340 8.94 -22.77 -3.70
CA VAL A 340 8.52 -21.58 -4.44
C VAL A 340 9.35 -21.41 -5.69
N SER A 341 8.72 -20.89 -6.74
CA SER A 341 9.38 -20.60 -8.02
C SER A 341 8.78 -19.34 -8.64
N VAL A 342 9.57 -18.62 -9.44
CA VAL A 342 9.03 -17.60 -10.33
C VAL A 342 8.17 -18.26 -11.39
N LEU A 343 6.95 -17.74 -11.61
CA LEU A 343 5.99 -18.18 -12.61
C LEU A 343 6.06 -17.32 -13.87
N ALA A 344 6.15 -16.00 -13.71
CA ALA A 344 6.27 -15.05 -14.81
C ALA A 344 6.90 -13.72 -14.33
N GLY A 345 7.54 -13.03 -15.26
CA GLY A 345 8.14 -11.73 -15.05
C GLY A 345 9.64 -11.76 -14.74
N THR A 346 10.39 -10.89 -15.43
CA THR A 346 11.84 -10.72 -15.23
C THR A 346 12.18 -9.93 -13.96
N GLY A 347 11.18 -9.32 -13.31
CA GLY A 347 11.37 -8.39 -12.21
C GLY A 347 11.72 -6.96 -12.65
N LYS A 348 11.73 -6.69 -13.96
CA LYS A 348 11.79 -5.33 -14.51
C LYS A 348 10.38 -4.73 -14.46
N GLU A 349 10.24 -3.54 -13.91
CA GLU A 349 8.99 -2.79 -13.92
C GLU A 349 8.70 -2.25 -15.32
N PHE A 350 7.87 -2.96 -16.07
CA PHE A 350 7.42 -2.58 -17.42
C PHE A 350 6.22 -3.44 -17.87
N ILE A 351 5.76 -3.29 -19.14
CA ILE A 351 4.64 -4.01 -19.74
C ILE A 351 5.07 -4.79 -20.98
N ASP A 352 6.04 -5.68 -20.87
CA ASP A 352 6.43 -6.56 -21.98
C ASP A 352 5.62 -7.85 -21.97
N ASP A 353 5.01 -8.20 -23.10
CA ASP A 353 4.33 -9.48 -23.35
C ASP A 353 5.33 -10.51 -23.89
N GLY A 354 4.96 -11.80 -23.90
CA GLY A 354 5.75 -12.89 -24.46
C GLY A 354 5.88 -14.07 -23.51
N ASP A 355 6.99 -14.81 -23.65
CA ASP A 355 7.28 -15.94 -22.77
C ASP A 355 7.32 -15.49 -21.32
N ALA A 356 6.80 -16.32 -20.42
CA ALA A 356 6.61 -15.96 -19.01
C ALA A 356 7.91 -15.51 -18.33
N ASP A 357 9.03 -16.12 -18.64
CA ASP A 357 10.37 -15.81 -18.10
C ASP A 357 11.06 -14.63 -18.79
N GLU A 358 10.54 -14.15 -19.93
CA GLU A 358 11.04 -12.97 -20.65
C GLU A 358 10.12 -11.75 -20.49
N SER A 359 8.89 -11.94 -20.02
CA SER A 359 7.91 -10.87 -19.83
C SER A 359 8.31 -9.90 -18.71
N SER A 360 7.79 -8.67 -18.75
CA SER A 360 7.92 -7.69 -17.67
C SER A 360 6.54 -7.36 -17.10
N LEU A 361 6.46 -7.25 -15.78
CA LEU A 361 5.24 -6.91 -15.03
C LEU A 361 5.48 -5.66 -14.19
N SER A 362 4.41 -5.04 -13.71
CA SER A 362 4.49 -3.80 -12.93
C SER A 362 3.51 -3.81 -11.75
N GLN A 363 3.92 -4.44 -10.66
CA GLN A 363 3.14 -4.55 -9.43
C GLN A 363 1.85 -5.37 -9.64
N PRO A 364 1.95 -6.68 -10.02
CA PRO A 364 0.78 -7.53 -10.08
C PRO A 364 0.08 -7.55 -8.73
N SER A 365 -1.25 -7.36 -8.75
CA SER A 365 -2.05 -7.15 -7.55
C SER A 365 -3.11 -8.23 -7.35
N GLY A 366 -4.16 -8.25 -8.17
CA GLY A 366 -5.24 -9.22 -8.07
C GLY A 366 -5.06 -10.38 -9.03
N LEU A 367 -5.43 -11.58 -8.62
CA LEU A 367 -5.37 -12.83 -9.38
C LEU A 367 -6.75 -13.48 -9.50
N ALA A 368 -7.07 -14.03 -10.67
CA ALA A 368 -8.28 -14.83 -10.88
C ALA A 368 -8.02 -15.98 -11.88
N PRO A 369 -7.80 -17.20 -11.39
CA PRO A 369 -7.66 -18.38 -12.25
C PRO A 369 -9.02 -18.80 -12.84
N PHE A 370 -9.06 -19.05 -14.14
CA PHE A 370 -10.22 -19.57 -14.83
C PHE A 370 -9.83 -20.56 -15.94
N GLY A 371 -10.18 -21.81 -15.76
CA GLY A 371 -9.74 -22.89 -16.64
C GLY A 371 -8.22 -23.02 -16.69
N ASP A 372 -7.62 -22.92 -17.86
CA ASP A 372 -6.17 -22.97 -18.09
C ASP A 372 -5.51 -21.56 -18.13
N THR A 373 -6.24 -20.55 -17.75
CA THR A 373 -5.82 -19.14 -17.85
C THR A 373 -5.80 -18.50 -16.46
N LEU A 374 -4.73 -17.80 -16.12
CA LEU A 374 -4.65 -16.93 -14.97
C LEU A 374 -4.81 -15.48 -15.45
N TYR A 375 -5.94 -14.85 -15.12
CA TYR A 375 -6.13 -13.41 -15.29
C TYR A 375 -5.52 -12.66 -14.12
N PHE A 376 -4.94 -11.51 -14.37
CA PHE A 376 -4.40 -10.66 -13.33
C PHE A 376 -4.44 -9.18 -13.71
N VAL A 377 -4.56 -8.33 -12.70
CA VAL A 377 -4.34 -6.88 -12.84
C VAL A 377 -2.92 -6.55 -12.48
N ASP A 378 -2.32 -5.66 -13.26
CA ASP A 378 -0.94 -5.21 -13.12
C ASP A 378 -1.00 -3.70 -12.86
N ALA A 379 -0.99 -3.33 -11.56
CA ALA A 379 -1.54 -2.06 -11.08
C ALA A 379 -0.79 -0.83 -11.59
N GLU A 380 0.55 -0.86 -11.63
CA GLU A 380 1.37 0.27 -12.05
C GLU A 380 1.25 0.60 -13.54
N THR A 381 0.94 -0.40 -14.38
CA THR A 381 0.63 -0.20 -15.81
C THR A 381 -0.87 -0.05 -16.06
N SER A 382 -1.70 -0.02 -15.01
CA SER A 382 -3.16 0.10 -15.11
C SER A 382 -3.75 -0.94 -16.09
N SER A 383 -3.22 -2.17 -16.07
CA SER A 383 -3.50 -3.16 -17.11
C SER A 383 -4.26 -4.37 -16.59
N LEU A 384 -5.09 -4.97 -17.47
CA LEU A 384 -5.60 -6.32 -17.36
C LEU A 384 -4.74 -7.21 -18.25
N ARG A 385 -4.17 -8.28 -17.67
CA ARG A 385 -3.30 -9.21 -18.38
C ARG A 385 -3.73 -10.64 -18.10
N LYS A 386 -3.20 -11.58 -18.87
CA LYS A 386 -3.38 -13.02 -18.66
C LYS A 386 -2.09 -13.78 -18.86
N LEU A 387 -1.94 -14.84 -18.09
CA LEU A 387 -0.94 -15.89 -18.32
C LEU A 387 -1.67 -17.16 -18.80
N LYS A 388 -1.31 -17.66 -19.95
CA LYS A 388 -1.86 -18.88 -20.53
C LYS A 388 -0.77 -19.66 -21.25
N GLN A 389 -0.60 -20.95 -20.92
CA GLN A 389 0.38 -21.85 -21.56
C GLN A 389 1.79 -21.25 -21.62
N GLY A 390 2.23 -20.60 -20.52
CA GLY A 390 3.56 -20.01 -20.43
C GLY A 390 3.73 -18.68 -21.19
N GLN A 391 2.63 -18.08 -21.70
CA GLN A 391 2.63 -16.81 -22.41
C GLN A 391 1.88 -15.74 -21.61
N VAL A 392 2.51 -14.60 -21.37
CA VAL A 392 1.88 -13.39 -20.85
C VAL A 392 1.35 -12.55 -22.01
N SER A 393 0.13 -12.07 -21.88
CA SER A 393 -0.50 -11.20 -22.88
C SER A 393 -1.30 -10.10 -22.22
N THR A 394 -1.18 -8.88 -22.73
CA THR A 394 -1.94 -7.72 -22.29
C THR A 394 -3.27 -7.64 -23.00
N LEU A 395 -4.34 -7.49 -22.23
CA LEU A 395 -5.70 -7.35 -22.71
C LEU A 395 -6.18 -5.89 -22.72
N ILE A 396 -5.81 -5.13 -21.70
CA ILE A 396 -6.04 -3.66 -21.53
C ILE A 396 -4.77 -3.06 -20.92
N GLY A 397 -4.44 -1.83 -21.32
CA GLY A 397 -3.25 -1.10 -20.82
C GLY A 397 -2.15 -1.03 -21.87
N THR A 398 -1.32 0.03 -21.84
CA THR A 398 -0.27 0.29 -22.83
C THR A 398 1.06 0.75 -22.22
N GLY A 399 1.10 1.15 -20.93
CA GLY A 399 2.34 1.60 -20.30
C GLY A 399 2.18 2.14 -18.89
N LEU A 400 3.31 2.50 -18.28
CA LEU A 400 3.39 2.98 -16.89
C LEU A 400 2.68 4.32 -16.62
N PHE A 401 2.41 5.10 -17.66
CA PHE A 401 1.81 6.42 -17.56
C PHE A 401 0.54 6.57 -18.40
N ASP A 402 0.05 5.45 -18.97
CA ASP A 402 -1.14 5.39 -19.80
C ASP A 402 -2.33 4.89 -18.96
N PHE A 403 -3.06 5.80 -18.37
CA PHE A 403 -4.19 5.47 -17.49
C PHE A 403 -5.36 6.45 -17.69
N GLY A 404 -6.55 6.03 -17.30
CA GLY A 404 -7.75 6.85 -17.38
C GLY A 404 -9.02 6.01 -17.22
N LEU A 405 -10.16 6.63 -17.51
CA LEU A 405 -11.48 5.98 -17.53
C LEU A 405 -12.02 6.00 -18.96
N VAL A 406 -11.59 5.04 -19.78
CA VAL A 406 -11.98 4.96 -21.19
C VAL A 406 -12.49 3.56 -21.52
N ASP A 407 -13.72 3.49 -22.01
CA ASP A 407 -14.34 2.26 -22.53
C ASP A 407 -13.83 1.94 -23.94
N GLY A 408 -13.87 0.67 -24.32
CA GLY A 408 -13.47 0.24 -25.66
C GLY A 408 -12.69 -1.06 -25.65
N THR A 409 -11.79 -1.20 -26.61
CA THR A 409 -10.89 -2.35 -26.76
C THR A 409 -9.44 -1.89 -26.74
N TYR A 410 -8.51 -2.81 -26.48
CA TYR A 410 -7.08 -2.56 -26.65
C TYR A 410 -6.78 -1.99 -28.05
N PRO A 411 -5.87 -1.01 -28.19
CA PRO A 411 -5.08 -0.35 -27.16
C PRO A 411 -5.71 0.95 -26.59
N LYS A 412 -6.98 1.22 -26.87
CA LYS A 412 -7.62 2.53 -26.53
C LYS A 412 -8.30 2.53 -25.17
N ALA A 413 -8.78 1.38 -24.71
CA ALA A 413 -9.42 1.28 -23.42
C ALA A 413 -8.42 1.48 -22.29
N MET A 414 -8.83 2.22 -21.24
CA MET A 414 -7.96 2.57 -20.12
C MET A 414 -8.64 2.30 -18.78
N MET A 415 -7.85 1.96 -17.79
CA MET A 415 -8.16 1.84 -16.36
C MET A 415 -7.18 2.69 -15.56
N GLN A 416 -7.32 2.72 -14.25
CA GLN A 416 -6.39 3.46 -13.39
C GLN A 416 -6.10 2.69 -12.10
N HIS A 417 -4.91 2.08 -12.00
CA HIS A 417 -4.38 1.39 -10.83
C HIS A 417 -5.36 0.36 -10.23
N ALA A 418 -5.92 -0.52 -11.08
CA ALA A 418 -6.84 -1.57 -10.64
C ALA A 418 -6.13 -2.56 -9.70
N GLN A 419 -6.79 -3.00 -8.62
CA GLN A 419 -6.19 -3.86 -7.60
C GLN A 419 -6.80 -5.25 -7.49
N GLY A 420 -8.08 -5.41 -7.77
CA GLY A 420 -8.77 -6.69 -7.64
C GLY A 420 -9.59 -7.04 -8.87
N LEU A 421 -9.89 -8.33 -9.04
CA LEU A 421 -10.73 -8.83 -10.11
C LEU A 421 -11.37 -10.16 -9.73
N ASP A 422 -12.47 -10.46 -10.42
CA ASP A 422 -13.10 -11.77 -10.42
C ASP A 422 -13.48 -12.16 -11.84
N VAL A 423 -13.55 -13.46 -12.13
CA VAL A 423 -13.77 -13.98 -13.48
C VAL A 423 -14.86 -15.05 -13.49
N ASP A 424 -15.77 -14.96 -14.46
CA ASP A 424 -16.72 -15.99 -14.81
C ASP A 424 -16.55 -16.44 -16.28
N ALA A 425 -17.43 -17.35 -16.76
CA ALA A 425 -17.33 -17.93 -18.09
C ALA A 425 -17.39 -16.93 -19.27
N GLY A 426 -17.78 -15.70 -19.05
CA GLY A 426 -17.99 -14.71 -20.13
C GLY A 426 -17.23 -13.40 -19.91
N ARG A 427 -16.86 -13.08 -18.70
CA ARG A 427 -16.29 -11.75 -18.38
C ARG A 427 -15.34 -11.76 -17.20
N VAL A 428 -14.47 -10.74 -17.19
CA VAL A 428 -13.70 -10.35 -16.03
C VAL A 428 -14.33 -9.07 -15.46
N VAL A 429 -14.66 -9.08 -14.17
CA VAL A 429 -15.06 -7.88 -13.43
C VAL A 429 -13.86 -7.37 -12.66
N ILE A 430 -13.58 -6.07 -12.75
CA ILE A 430 -12.35 -5.47 -12.26
C ILE A 430 -12.70 -4.32 -11.31
N ALA A 431 -12.11 -4.31 -10.14
CA ALA A 431 -12.12 -3.15 -9.25
C ALA A 431 -11.10 -2.11 -9.79
N ASP A 432 -11.60 -1.11 -10.52
CA ASP A 432 -10.80 -0.03 -11.11
C ASP A 432 -10.59 1.06 -10.05
N THR A 433 -9.65 0.77 -9.16
CA THR A 433 -9.50 1.35 -7.81
C THR A 433 -9.46 2.88 -7.84
N TYR A 434 -8.56 3.47 -8.64
CA TYR A 434 -8.42 4.93 -8.66
C TYR A 434 -9.44 5.65 -9.55
N ASN A 435 -10.24 4.90 -10.31
CA ASN A 435 -11.42 5.41 -10.98
C ASN A 435 -12.71 5.29 -10.14
N ASN A 436 -12.65 4.68 -8.95
CA ASN A 436 -13.78 4.49 -8.01
C ASN A 436 -14.97 3.78 -8.64
N THR A 437 -14.72 2.76 -9.47
CA THR A 437 -15.79 2.06 -10.18
C THR A 437 -15.41 0.61 -10.45
N LEU A 438 -16.34 -0.16 -11.00
CA LEU A 438 -16.06 -1.46 -11.57
C LEU A 438 -16.00 -1.38 -13.10
N ARG A 439 -15.10 -2.19 -13.67
CA ARG A 439 -15.01 -2.36 -15.14
C ARG A 439 -15.36 -3.80 -15.50
N LEU A 440 -16.01 -3.95 -16.63
CA LEU A 440 -16.51 -5.22 -17.17
C LEU A 440 -15.78 -5.48 -18.48
N TYR A 441 -14.90 -6.49 -18.48
CA TYR A 441 -14.19 -6.92 -19.68
C TYR A 441 -14.86 -8.18 -20.23
N ASP A 442 -15.45 -8.08 -21.42
CA ASP A 442 -16.05 -9.22 -22.14
C ASP A 442 -14.95 -10.02 -22.83
N ILE A 443 -14.79 -11.29 -22.43
CA ILE A 443 -13.68 -12.16 -22.88
C ILE A 443 -13.77 -12.44 -24.39
N ALA A 444 -14.98 -12.57 -24.94
CA ALA A 444 -15.18 -12.93 -26.33
C ALA A 444 -14.89 -11.78 -27.30
N SER A 445 -15.32 -10.58 -26.97
CA SER A 445 -15.15 -9.40 -27.82
C SER A 445 -13.90 -8.55 -27.51
N GLY A 446 -13.26 -8.77 -26.35
CA GLY A 446 -12.14 -7.95 -25.87
C GLY A 446 -12.57 -6.53 -25.47
N LYS A 447 -13.86 -6.29 -25.24
CA LYS A 447 -14.40 -4.96 -24.95
C LYS A 447 -14.46 -4.72 -23.43
N LEU A 448 -13.88 -3.59 -22.99
CA LEU A 448 -14.01 -3.05 -21.66
C LEU A 448 -15.15 -2.05 -21.60
N THR A 449 -15.99 -2.12 -20.57
CA THR A 449 -17.07 -1.15 -20.30
C THR A 449 -17.12 -0.82 -18.82
N THR A 450 -17.63 0.38 -18.51
CA THR A 450 -17.82 0.82 -17.11
C THR A 450 -19.17 0.29 -16.58
N ALA A 451 -19.19 -0.24 -15.37
CA ALA A 451 -20.43 -0.62 -14.69
C ALA A 451 -21.26 0.62 -14.37
N ASN A 452 -22.59 0.48 -14.46
CA ASN A 452 -23.51 1.59 -14.18
C ASN A 452 -23.71 1.75 -12.65
N ILE A 453 -22.65 2.16 -11.96
CA ILE A 453 -22.65 2.47 -10.53
C ILE A 453 -22.76 3.99 -10.36
N GLU A 454 -23.58 4.43 -9.40
CA GLU A 454 -23.73 5.84 -9.09
C GLU A 454 -22.40 6.48 -8.70
N GLN A 455 -22.12 7.66 -9.20
CA GLN A 455 -20.88 8.39 -8.89
C GLN A 455 -20.79 8.68 -7.38
N GLY A 456 -19.66 8.37 -6.76
CA GLY A 456 -19.43 8.51 -5.33
C GLY A 456 -19.98 7.36 -4.49
N ALA A 457 -20.61 6.35 -5.10
CA ALA A 457 -21.06 5.16 -4.37
C ALA A 457 -19.91 4.27 -3.92
N LEU A 458 -18.72 4.36 -4.54
CA LEU A 458 -17.49 3.66 -4.17
C LEU A 458 -16.33 4.65 -3.99
N ASP A 459 -15.39 4.31 -3.10
CA ASP A 459 -14.13 5.03 -2.93
C ASP A 459 -12.96 4.05 -2.78
N GLU A 460 -12.10 4.04 -3.78
CA GLU A 460 -10.97 3.13 -3.96
C GLU A 460 -11.35 1.65 -3.72
N PRO A 461 -12.30 1.07 -4.51
CA PRO A 461 -12.63 -0.35 -4.37
C PRO A 461 -11.38 -1.20 -4.56
N GLY A 462 -11.04 -2.01 -3.56
CA GLY A 462 -9.85 -2.87 -3.56
C GLY A 462 -10.08 -4.20 -4.27
N ASP A 463 -11.32 -4.71 -4.23
CA ASP A 463 -11.66 -6.01 -4.82
C ASP A 463 -13.15 -6.13 -5.14
N VAL A 464 -13.47 -7.13 -5.96
CA VAL A 464 -14.85 -7.48 -6.33
C VAL A 464 -15.02 -9.00 -6.41
N LEU A 465 -16.16 -9.49 -5.91
CA LEU A 465 -16.56 -10.89 -5.96
C LEU A 465 -17.96 -11.01 -6.56
N GLN A 466 -18.12 -11.78 -7.62
CA GLN A 466 -19.41 -12.09 -8.25
C GLN A 466 -20.06 -13.26 -7.51
N LEU A 467 -21.20 -13.05 -6.89
CA LEU A 467 -21.91 -14.10 -6.15
C LEU A 467 -23.42 -13.93 -6.26
N ASN A 468 -24.14 -14.99 -6.63
CA ASN A 468 -25.61 -15.03 -6.71
C ASN A 468 -26.21 -13.91 -7.58
N GLY A 469 -25.49 -13.46 -8.63
CA GLY A 469 -25.94 -12.42 -9.56
C GLY A 469 -25.76 -10.99 -9.02
N GLN A 470 -25.12 -10.82 -7.87
CA GLN A 470 -24.68 -9.56 -7.30
C GLN A 470 -23.15 -9.44 -7.33
N MET A 471 -22.65 -8.26 -7.11
CA MET A 471 -21.22 -7.97 -6.97
C MET A 471 -20.95 -7.45 -5.57
N TYR A 472 -20.23 -8.23 -4.75
CA TYR A 472 -19.73 -7.80 -3.45
C TYR A 472 -18.40 -7.08 -3.69
N ILE A 473 -18.21 -5.93 -3.05
CA ILE A 473 -17.08 -5.02 -3.34
C ILE A 473 -16.41 -4.65 -2.02
N ALA A 474 -15.12 -4.85 -1.93
CA ALA A 474 -14.30 -4.30 -0.85
C ALA A 474 -14.15 -2.79 -1.10
N ASP A 475 -15.05 -1.98 -0.54
CA ASP A 475 -15.09 -0.53 -0.69
C ASP A 475 -14.16 0.11 0.35
N THR A 476 -12.86 0.14 -0.01
CA THR A 476 -11.73 0.25 0.92
C THR A 476 -11.77 1.53 1.75
N ASN A 477 -11.91 2.69 1.14
CA ASN A 477 -11.90 3.97 1.86
C ASN A 477 -13.24 4.31 2.53
N HIS A 478 -14.34 3.67 2.12
CA HIS A 478 -15.60 3.71 2.86
C HIS A 478 -15.67 2.69 4.00
N HIS A 479 -14.62 1.89 4.24
CA HIS A 479 -14.51 0.93 5.34
C HIS A 479 -15.65 -0.07 5.40
N ARG A 480 -16.15 -0.55 4.25
CA ARG A 480 -17.31 -1.43 4.16
C ARG A 480 -17.18 -2.48 3.06
N VAL A 481 -18.06 -3.45 3.09
CA VAL A 481 -18.40 -4.25 1.91
C VAL A 481 -19.66 -3.64 1.27
N ALA A 482 -19.53 -3.16 0.04
CA ALA A 482 -20.65 -2.72 -0.75
C ALA A 482 -21.23 -3.89 -1.58
N ILE A 483 -22.54 -3.90 -1.82
CA ILE A 483 -23.24 -4.89 -2.65
C ILE A 483 -23.88 -4.13 -3.80
N PHE A 484 -23.41 -4.38 -5.01
CA PHE A 484 -23.99 -3.81 -6.22
C PHE A 484 -24.87 -4.85 -6.94
N ASP A 485 -26.11 -4.47 -7.25
CA ASP A 485 -27.03 -5.25 -8.06
C ASP A 485 -27.01 -4.73 -9.50
N PRO A 486 -26.40 -5.46 -10.46
CA PRO A 486 -26.31 -5.00 -11.85
C PRO A 486 -27.65 -4.95 -12.58
N LYS A 487 -28.72 -5.59 -12.06
CA LYS A 487 -30.06 -5.55 -12.65
C LYS A 487 -30.80 -4.24 -12.32
N THR A 488 -30.56 -3.71 -11.12
CA THR A 488 -31.23 -2.48 -10.65
C THR A 488 -30.34 -1.24 -10.67
N GLY A 489 -29.01 -1.43 -10.79
CA GLY A 489 -28.01 -0.37 -10.69
C GLY A 489 -27.82 0.19 -9.27
N LYS A 490 -28.39 -0.48 -8.25
CA LYS A 490 -28.33 0.00 -6.85
C LYS A 490 -27.14 -0.59 -6.11
N THR A 491 -26.54 0.25 -5.25
CA THR A 491 -25.52 -0.13 -4.28
C THR A 491 -26.07 -0.07 -2.87
N SER A 492 -25.81 -1.09 -2.06
CA SER A 492 -26.15 -1.16 -0.63
C SER A 492 -24.91 -1.58 0.18
N THR A 493 -25.00 -1.56 1.51
CA THR A 493 -23.93 -1.99 2.41
C THR A 493 -24.27 -3.33 3.04
N LEU A 494 -23.28 -4.22 3.19
CA LEU A 494 -23.38 -5.41 4.04
C LEU A 494 -23.18 -5.00 5.50
N ASP A 495 -24.25 -4.98 6.29
CA ASP A 495 -24.19 -4.61 7.70
C ASP A 495 -23.61 -5.76 8.53
N LEU A 496 -22.38 -5.61 8.98
CA LEU A 496 -21.71 -6.62 9.81
C LEU A 496 -22.18 -6.53 11.27
N THR A 497 -22.62 -7.66 11.81
CA THR A 497 -23.07 -7.77 13.20
C THR A 497 -22.32 -8.88 13.92
N ALA A 498 -21.90 -8.63 15.17
CA ALA A 498 -21.29 -9.66 16.00
C ALA A 498 -22.22 -10.86 16.17
N ALA A 499 -21.66 -12.08 16.23
CA ALA A 499 -22.42 -13.24 16.65
C ALA A 499 -22.93 -12.98 18.09
N LYS A 500 -24.23 -13.18 18.32
CA LYS A 500 -24.84 -13.10 19.66
C LYS A 500 -24.39 -14.26 20.52
#